data_2d29070c5ff0d58c84cb6183d2f915ab
#
_entry.id   2d29070c5ff0d58c84cb6183d2f915ab
#
_cell.length_a   1.000
_cell.length_b   1.000
_cell.length_c   1.000
_cell.angle_alpha   90.00
_cell.angle_beta   90.00
_cell.angle_gamma   90.00
#
_symmetry.space_group_name_H-M   'P 1'
#
loop_
_entity.id
_entity.type
_entity.pdbx_description
1 polymer ?
#
loop_
_entity_poly.entity_id
_entity_poly.type
_entity_poly.pdbx_seq_one_letter_code
_entity_poly.pdbx_strand_id
1 'polypeptide(L)'
;VTDAATKAYVDAQLQGLDVKNSVRVATTANGTLASAFANGQTVDGVTLATGDRILLKNQSTGSENGIYTVNASGAPTRAFDFDADSEVTGGTFFFVEEGTVNADNGFVMTNDGTVTVGSTALTFTQFSGAGQITAGDALTKSGNTLNVGVDDSSIEINSDALRVKASGITNAML
;
A
#
# COMPACT_ATOMS: atom_id res chain seq x y z
N VAL A 1 0.88 41.97 15.27
CA VAL A 1 -0.38 41.49 14.74
C VAL A 1 -0.12 40.03 14.33
N THR A 2 -0.61 39.09 15.09
CA THR A 2 -0.59 37.68 14.71
C THR A 2 -1.70 37.46 13.71
N ASP A 3 -1.35 37.29 12.45
CA ASP A 3 -2.30 36.95 11.38
C ASP A 3 -2.65 35.47 11.53
N ALA A 4 -3.72 35.19 12.24
CA ALA A 4 -4.26 33.83 12.34
C ALA A 4 -5.05 33.53 11.06
N ALA A 5 -4.60 32.60 10.27
CA ALA A 5 -5.35 32.11 9.13
C ALA A 5 -6.71 31.60 9.60
N THR A 6 -7.79 31.98 8.93
CA THR A 6 -9.12 31.44 9.22
C THR A 6 -9.18 29.97 8.81
N LYS A 7 -10.04 29.18 9.51
CA LYS A 7 -10.29 27.80 9.13
C LYS A 7 -10.67 27.68 7.64
N ALA A 8 -11.53 28.57 7.15
CA ALA A 8 -11.93 28.57 5.74
C ALA A 8 -10.76 28.79 4.76
N TYR A 9 -9.78 29.64 5.12
CA TYR A 9 -8.57 29.83 4.30
C TYR A 9 -7.70 28.56 4.30
N VAL A 10 -7.50 27.94 5.46
CA VAL A 10 -6.73 26.71 5.57
C VAL A 10 -7.41 25.58 4.78
N ASP A 11 -8.72 25.40 4.95
CA ASP A 11 -9.50 24.39 4.23
C ASP A 11 -9.45 24.61 2.71
N ALA A 12 -9.49 25.87 2.24
CA ALA A 12 -9.38 26.21 0.82
C ALA A 12 -7.98 25.91 0.24
N GLN A 13 -6.92 26.04 1.04
CA GLN A 13 -5.54 25.69 0.62
C GLN A 13 -5.32 24.18 0.54
N LEU A 14 -6.11 23.41 1.27
CA LEU A 14 -6.06 21.94 1.27
C LEU A 14 -6.95 21.31 0.18
N GLN A 15 -7.71 22.11 -0.57
CA GLN A 15 -8.56 21.59 -1.65
C GLN A 15 -7.72 20.84 -2.69
N GLY A 16 -7.99 19.55 -2.83
CA GLY A 16 -7.30 18.65 -3.74
C GLY A 16 -6.15 17.84 -3.13
N LEU A 17 -5.83 18.04 -1.84
CA LEU A 17 -4.85 17.25 -1.11
C LEU A 17 -5.50 16.70 0.17
N ASP A 18 -6.06 15.50 0.10
CA ASP A 18 -6.59 14.81 1.26
C ASP A 18 -5.52 13.85 1.85
N VAL A 19 -4.55 14.45 2.56
CA VAL A 19 -3.46 13.73 3.21
C VAL A 19 -3.91 13.30 4.61
N LYS A 20 -3.87 12.00 4.89
CA LYS A 20 -4.09 11.48 6.24
C LYS A 20 -2.76 11.22 6.95
N ASN A 21 -2.83 11.16 8.28
CA ASN A 21 -1.69 10.70 9.06
C ASN A 21 -1.31 9.27 8.63
N SER A 22 -0.01 8.96 8.69
CA SER A 22 0.52 7.63 8.41
C SER A 22 -0.18 6.54 9.22
N VAL A 23 -0.14 5.34 8.71
CA VAL A 23 -0.56 4.14 9.42
C VAL A 23 0.68 3.32 9.77
N ARG A 24 0.68 2.68 10.94
CA ARG A 24 1.79 1.85 11.36
C ARG A 24 1.96 0.65 10.42
N VAL A 25 0.87 -0.01 10.03
CA VAL A 25 0.92 -1.21 9.19
C VAL A 25 -0.34 -1.32 8.32
N ALA A 26 -0.24 -2.04 7.20
CA ALA A 26 -1.35 -2.33 6.29
C ALA A 26 -1.57 -3.84 6.14
N THR A 27 -2.82 -4.25 5.92
CA THR A 27 -3.15 -5.66 5.68
C THR A 27 -2.57 -6.16 4.36
N THR A 28 -2.29 -7.47 4.31
CA THR A 28 -1.92 -8.21 3.10
C THR A 28 -2.99 -9.23 2.70
N ALA A 29 -3.95 -9.49 3.59
CA ALA A 29 -5.04 -10.45 3.39
C ALA A 29 -6.31 -10.00 4.11
N ASN A 30 -7.44 -10.66 3.79
CA ASN A 30 -8.69 -10.51 4.53
C ASN A 30 -8.58 -11.03 5.95
N GLY A 31 -9.32 -10.44 6.88
CA GLY A 31 -9.41 -10.89 8.27
C GLY A 31 -10.73 -10.50 8.91
N THR A 32 -11.12 -11.21 9.95
CA THR A 32 -12.33 -10.90 10.72
C THR A 32 -12.09 -9.69 11.61
N LEU A 33 -12.83 -8.59 11.42
CA LEU A 33 -12.68 -7.35 12.20
C LEU A 33 -12.65 -7.61 13.71
N ALA A 34 -13.52 -8.48 14.21
CA ALA A 34 -13.66 -8.74 15.64
C ALA A 34 -12.43 -9.37 16.31
N SER A 35 -11.54 -10.02 15.53
CA SER A 35 -10.47 -10.84 16.09
C SER A 35 -9.11 -10.64 15.42
N ALA A 36 -9.05 -10.52 14.09
CA ALA A 36 -7.78 -10.52 13.35
C ALA A 36 -6.97 -9.22 13.53
N PHE A 37 -7.61 -8.14 13.95
CA PHE A 37 -7.01 -6.81 14.09
C PHE A 37 -7.09 -6.26 15.53
N ALA A 38 -7.26 -7.14 16.50
CA ALA A 38 -7.24 -6.80 17.90
C ALA A 38 -5.80 -6.59 18.42
N ASN A 39 -5.67 -5.92 19.57
CA ASN A 39 -4.40 -5.80 20.27
C ASN A 39 -3.73 -7.17 20.46
N GLY A 40 -2.44 -7.25 20.17
CA GLY A 40 -1.64 -8.49 20.24
C GLY A 40 -1.71 -9.37 18.99
N GLN A 41 -2.57 -9.08 18.01
CA GLN A 41 -2.60 -9.78 16.73
C GLN A 41 -1.45 -9.32 15.81
N THR A 42 -1.11 -10.11 14.81
CA THR A 42 -0.04 -9.79 13.86
C THR A 42 -0.62 -9.47 12.48
N VAL A 43 -0.23 -8.33 11.93
CA VAL A 43 -0.56 -7.89 10.56
C VAL A 43 0.73 -7.57 9.84
N ASP A 44 0.94 -8.14 8.65
CA ASP A 44 2.15 -7.92 7.82
C ASP A 44 3.48 -8.02 8.60
N GLY A 45 3.57 -8.97 9.54
CA GLY A 45 4.76 -9.18 10.37
C GLY A 45 4.85 -8.27 11.61
N VAL A 46 3.93 -7.33 11.79
CA VAL A 46 3.92 -6.37 12.92
C VAL A 46 2.89 -6.80 13.96
N THR A 47 3.29 -6.93 15.23
CA THR A 47 2.37 -7.17 16.33
C THR A 47 1.67 -5.86 16.71
N LEU A 48 0.34 -5.88 16.67
CA LEU A 48 -0.49 -4.72 16.95
C LEU A 48 -0.53 -4.38 18.44
N ALA A 49 -0.48 -3.09 18.74
CA ALA A 49 -0.67 -2.54 20.08
C ALA A 49 -1.88 -1.60 20.12
N THR A 50 -2.46 -1.44 21.30
CA THR A 50 -3.54 -0.46 21.52
C THR A 50 -3.10 0.94 21.09
N GLY A 51 -3.92 1.59 20.29
CA GLY A 51 -3.65 2.91 19.73
C GLY A 51 -2.96 2.89 18.38
N ASP A 52 -2.48 1.75 17.90
CA ASP A 52 -1.92 1.63 16.56
C ASP A 52 -2.95 2.03 15.51
N ARG A 53 -2.50 2.80 14.55
CA ARG A 53 -3.27 3.18 13.38
C ARG A 53 -2.94 2.20 12.26
N ILE A 54 -3.94 1.55 11.68
CA ILE A 54 -3.77 0.48 10.70
C ILE A 54 -4.63 0.71 9.47
N LEU A 55 -4.13 0.26 8.30
CA LEU A 55 -4.91 0.22 7.06
C LEU A 55 -5.46 -1.18 6.81
N LEU A 56 -6.77 -1.30 6.75
CA LEU A 56 -7.44 -2.48 6.20
C LEU A 56 -7.77 -2.21 4.74
N LYS A 57 -7.15 -2.95 3.80
CA LYS A 57 -7.31 -2.75 2.35
C LYS A 57 -7.67 -4.03 1.59
N ASN A 58 -7.71 -5.15 2.29
CA ASN A 58 -7.88 -6.47 1.69
C ASN A 58 -9.15 -7.19 2.18
N GLN A 59 -10.11 -6.45 2.76
CA GLN A 59 -11.34 -7.07 3.25
C GLN A 59 -12.20 -7.58 2.10
N SER A 60 -12.78 -8.79 2.27
CA SER A 60 -13.73 -9.36 1.32
C SER A 60 -15.01 -8.55 1.25
N THR A 61 -15.42 -7.94 2.36
CA THR A 61 -16.45 -6.92 2.42
C THR A 61 -15.77 -5.56 2.28
N GLY A 62 -15.73 -5.02 1.06
CA GLY A 62 -14.98 -3.80 0.76
C GLY A 62 -15.36 -2.57 1.59
N SER A 63 -16.59 -2.50 2.12
CA SER A 63 -17.02 -1.43 3.02
C SER A 63 -16.37 -1.49 4.42
N GLU A 64 -15.71 -2.60 4.75
CA GLU A 64 -14.87 -2.74 5.95
C GLU A 64 -13.44 -2.24 5.72
N ASN A 65 -13.03 -1.97 4.48
CA ASN A 65 -11.75 -1.34 4.20
C ASN A 65 -11.72 0.08 4.77
N GLY A 66 -10.51 0.57 5.09
CA GLY A 66 -10.30 1.91 5.62
C GLY A 66 -9.20 1.96 6.68
N ILE A 67 -9.07 3.13 7.31
CA ILE A 67 -8.11 3.35 8.38
C ILE A 67 -8.78 3.15 9.73
N TYR A 68 -8.12 2.40 10.61
CA TYR A 68 -8.64 2.02 11.93
C TYR A 68 -7.61 2.29 13.03
N THR A 69 -8.11 2.45 14.24
CA THR A 69 -7.32 2.50 15.47
C THR A 69 -7.57 1.23 16.27
N VAL A 70 -6.49 0.56 16.67
CA VAL A 70 -6.52 -0.69 17.46
C VAL A 70 -6.99 -0.38 18.88
N ASN A 71 -8.03 -1.09 19.32
CA ASN A 71 -8.57 -0.97 20.68
C ASN A 71 -7.79 -1.86 21.67
N ALA A 72 -7.90 -1.57 22.96
CA ALA A 72 -7.33 -2.40 24.02
C ALA A 72 -7.84 -3.84 23.99
N SER A 73 -9.06 -4.05 23.49
CA SER A 73 -9.68 -5.34 23.28
C SER A 73 -10.76 -5.28 22.19
N GLY A 74 -11.01 -6.41 21.52
CA GLY A 74 -12.06 -6.54 20.50
C GLY A 74 -11.68 -5.89 19.16
N ALA A 75 -12.68 -5.61 18.34
CA ALA A 75 -12.51 -5.03 17.01
C ALA A 75 -11.89 -3.62 17.08
N PRO A 76 -11.04 -3.24 16.10
CA PRO A 76 -10.60 -1.85 15.99
C PRO A 76 -11.77 -0.94 15.62
N THR A 77 -11.65 0.34 15.91
CA THR A 77 -12.60 1.38 15.50
C THR A 77 -12.03 2.19 14.35
N ARG A 78 -12.89 2.76 13.47
CA ARG A 78 -12.40 3.65 12.42
C ARG A 78 -11.63 4.82 13.06
N ALA A 79 -10.56 5.23 12.39
CA ALA A 79 -9.77 6.35 12.85
C ALA A 79 -10.58 7.65 12.76
N PHE A 80 -10.34 8.58 13.68
CA PHE A 80 -11.10 9.82 13.85
C PHE A 80 -11.15 10.73 12.61
N ASP A 81 -10.20 10.59 11.69
CA ASP A 81 -10.10 11.31 10.42
C ASP A 81 -10.54 10.45 9.22
N PHE A 82 -11.22 9.31 9.50
CA PHE A 82 -11.66 8.34 8.50
C PHE A 82 -13.00 7.66 8.89
N ASP A 83 -13.77 8.29 9.77
CA ASP A 83 -15.02 7.75 10.32
C ASP A 83 -16.31 8.45 9.84
N ALA A 84 -16.18 9.57 9.12
CA ALA A 84 -17.28 10.33 8.55
C ALA A 84 -17.17 10.45 7.02
N ASP A 85 -18.32 10.53 6.32
CA ASP A 85 -18.40 10.63 4.86
C ASP A 85 -17.61 11.82 4.31
N SER A 86 -17.57 12.94 5.04
CA SER A 86 -16.85 14.16 4.66
C SER A 86 -15.33 14.04 4.78
N GLU A 87 -14.84 13.02 5.45
CA GLU A 87 -13.41 12.78 5.69
C GLU A 87 -12.81 11.74 4.75
N VAL A 88 -13.67 11.03 4.01
CA VAL A 88 -13.26 9.93 3.13
C VAL A 88 -13.56 10.32 1.70
N THR A 89 -12.59 10.97 1.06
CA THR A 89 -12.75 11.51 -0.29
C THR A 89 -11.82 10.81 -1.28
N GLY A 90 -12.21 10.78 -2.57
CA GLY A 90 -11.37 10.25 -3.64
C GLY A 90 -10.01 10.96 -3.68
N GLY A 91 -8.93 10.20 -3.82
CA GLY A 91 -7.59 10.75 -3.80
C GLY A 91 -6.96 10.92 -2.41
N THR A 92 -7.68 10.57 -1.33
CA THR A 92 -7.09 10.45 0.01
C THR A 92 -5.85 9.56 -0.04
N PHE A 93 -4.72 10.03 0.52
CA PHE A 93 -3.48 9.28 0.53
C PHE A 93 -2.73 9.36 1.86
N PHE A 94 -1.91 8.37 2.13
CA PHE A 94 -1.12 8.23 3.36
C PHE A 94 0.02 7.23 3.15
N PHE A 95 0.96 7.18 4.11
CA PHE A 95 2.08 6.24 4.11
C PHE A 95 1.90 5.16 5.19
N VAL A 96 2.52 4.00 4.93
CA VAL A 96 2.66 2.87 5.86
C VAL A 96 4.07 2.87 6.40
N GLU A 97 4.22 2.81 7.73
CA GLU A 97 5.51 2.95 8.41
C GLU A 97 6.26 1.62 8.53
N GLU A 98 5.54 0.53 8.87
CA GLU A 98 6.12 -0.77 9.16
C GLU A 98 5.43 -1.89 8.35
N GLY A 99 6.08 -3.05 8.28
CA GLY A 99 5.55 -4.27 7.63
C GLY A 99 6.63 -5.03 6.88
N THR A 100 6.34 -6.27 6.55
CA THR A 100 7.22 -7.09 5.70
C THR A 100 7.01 -6.79 4.21
N VAL A 101 5.78 -6.47 3.83
CA VAL A 101 5.37 -6.24 2.42
C VAL A 101 5.06 -4.77 2.17
N ASN A 102 4.40 -4.10 3.11
CA ASN A 102 3.85 -2.76 2.90
C ASN A 102 4.68 -1.63 3.55
N ALA A 103 5.78 -1.92 4.27
CA ALA A 103 6.62 -0.87 4.86
C ALA A 103 7.08 0.16 3.83
N ASP A 104 7.12 1.43 4.23
CA ASP A 104 7.59 2.57 3.44
C ASP A 104 6.80 2.83 2.14
N ASN A 105 5.62 2.22 2.01
CA ASN A 105 4.75 2.38 0.84
C ASN A 105 3.68 3.44 1.07
N GLY A 106 3.38 4.22 0.02
CA GLY A 106 2.26 5.14 -0.03
C GLY A 106 1.04 4.50 -0.71
N PHE A 107 -0.13 4.70 -0.13
CA PHE A 107 -1.41 4.26 -0.67
C PHE A 107 -2.32 5.44 -0.93
N VAL A 108 -3.08 5.36 -2.02
CA VAL A 108 -4.13 6.31 -2.40
C VAL A 108 -5.46 5.58 -2.53
N MET A 109 -6.52 6.20 -2.05
CA MET A 109 -7.88 5.73 -2.27
C MET A 109 -8.32 6.04 -3.71
N THR A 110 -8.79 5.02 -4.42
CA THR A 110 -9.12 5.09 -5.86
C THR A 110 -10.62 5.10 -6.14
N ASN A 111 -11.44 5.32 -5.11
CA ASN A 111 -12.87 5.47 -5.31
C ASN A 111 -13.20 6.78 -6.04
N ASP A 112 -14.08 6.70 -7.03
CA ASP A 112 -14.67 7.86 -7.68
C ASP A 112 -16.04 8.20 -7.06
N GLY A 113 -16.33 9.49 -6.93
CA GLY A 113 -17.62 9.97 -6.46
C GLY A 113 -17.77 9.98 -4.92
N THR A 114 -19.03 10.06 -4.47
CA THR A 114 -19.36 10.19 -3.03
C THR A 114 -19.17 8.86 -2.30
N VAL A 115 -18.52 8.92 -1.17
CA VAL A 115 -18.33 7.79 -0.25
C VAL A 115 -19.34 7.89 0.90
N THR A 116 -19.96 6.74 1.20
CA THR A 116 -20.72 6.57 2.46
C THR A 116 -19.99 5.53 3.30
N VAL A 117 -19.42 5.99 4.41
CA VAL A 117 -18.61 5.16 5.31
C VAL A 117 -19.43 3.99 5.86
N GLY A 118 -18.85 2.79 5.80
CA GLY A 118 -19.53 1.56 6.21
C GLY A 118 -20.46 0.95 5.15
N SER A 119 -20.72 1.65 4.02
CA SER A 119 -21.57 1.14 2.93
C SER A 119 -20.83 1.04 1.63
N THR A 120 -20.07 2.09 1.24
CA THR A 120 -19.26 2.09 0.02
C THR A 120 -18.06 1.18 0.17
N ALA A 121 -17.83 0.29 -0.79
CA ALA A 121 -16.61 -0.50 -0.86
C ALA A 121 -15.41 0.42 -1.16
N LEU A 122 -14.44 0.47 -0.25
CA LEU A 122 -13.25 1.30 -0.41
C LEU A 122 -12.11 0.50 -1.06
N THR A 123 -11.44 1.14 -2.02
CA THR A 123 -10.32 0.56 -2.77
C THR A 123 -9.08 1.43 -2.61
N PHE A 124 -7.95 0.78 -2.39
CA PHE A 124 -6.65 1.44 -2.19
C PHE A 124 -5.62 0.88 -3.16
N THR A 125 -4.87 1.76 -3.80
CA THR A 125 -3.76 1.39 -4.69
C THR A 125 -2.47 1.99 -4.17
N GLN A 126 -1.41 1.21 -4.20
CA GLN A 126 -0.07 1.69 -3.90
C GLN A 126 0.40 2.62 -5.01
N PHE A 127 0.88 3.81 -4.67
CA PHE A 127 1.41 4.79 -5.62
C PHE A 127 2.92 5.04 -5.47
N SER A 128 3.52 4.57 -4.40
CA SER A 128 4.95 4.75 -4.12
C SER A 128 5.66 3.40 -3.92
N GLY A 129 6.94 3.38 -4.20
CA GLY A 129 7.81 2.24 -3.99
C GLY A 129 8.00 1.34 -5.22
N ALA A 130 9.17 0.72 -5.32
CA ALA A 130 9.51 -0.25 -6.37
C ALA A 130 8.77 -1.59 -6.21
N GLY A 131 7.93 -1.73 -5.15
CA GLY A 131 7.10 -2.91 -4.86
C GLY A 131 6.08 -3.24 -5.95
N GLN A 132 5.70 -2.27 -6.77
CA GLN A 132 4.70 -2.44 -7.84
C GLN A 132 5.22 -3.16 -9.09
N ILE A 133 6.55 -3.28 -9.24
CA ILE A 133 7.11 -3.96 -10.39
C ILE A 133 7.23 -5.45 -10.05
N THR A 134 6.48 -6.28 -10.76
CA THR A 134 6.60 -7.74 -10.69
C THR A 134 7.54 -8.21 -11.79
N ALA A 135 8.54 -9.01 -11.42
CA ALA A 135 9.38 -9.66 -12.42
C ALA A 135 8.56 -10.76 -13.11
N GLY A 136 8.48 -10.71 -14.43
CA GLY A 136 7.94 -11.79 -15.25
C GLY A 136 8.99 -12.92 -15.46
N ASP A 137 8.62 -13.91 -16.31
CA ASP A 137 9.53 -14.98 -16.67
C ASP A 137 10.84 -14.41 -17.27
N ALA A 138 11.95 -15.05 -17.00
CA ALA A 138 13.30 -14.63 -17.36
C ALA A 138 13.78 -13.32 -16.70
N LEU A 139 13.03 -12.76 -15.75
CA LEU A 139 13.47 -11.65 -14.92
C LEU A 139 13.49 -12.06 -13.45
N THR A 140 14.44 -11.51 -12.68
CA THR A 140 14.45 -11.60 -11.23
C THR A 140 14.48 -10.21 -10.62
N LYS A 141 13.73 -10.00 -9.53
CA LYS A 141 13.70 -8.73 -8.78
C LYS A 141 14.48 -8.87 -7.48
N SER A 142 15.38 -7.94 -7.25
CA SER A 142 16.08 -7.79 -5.97
C SER A 142 16.02 -6.32 -5.54
N GLY A 143 15.22 -6.03 -4.52
CA GLY A 143 14.95 -4.65 -4.12
C GLY A 143 14.35 -3.83 -5.27
N ASN A 144 15.03 -2.78 -5.68
CA ASN A 144 14.62 -1.89 -6.77
C ASN A 144 15.25 -2.25 -8.13
N THR A 145 15.96 -3.37 -8.20
CA THR A 145 16.66 -3.80 -9.42
C THR A 145 15.93 -4.97 -10.05
N LEU A 146 15.67 -4.87 -11.35
CA LEU A 146 15.27 -5.98 -12.20
C LEU A 146 16.49 -6.53 -12.93
N ASN A 147 16.76 -7.81 -12.77
CA ASN A 147 17.84 -8.50 -13.43
C ASN A 147 17.27 -9.39 -14.54
N VAL A 148 17.94 -9.43 -15.67
CA VAL A 148 17.66 -10.38 -16.75
C VAL A 148 18.29 -11.72 -16.38
N GLY A 149 17.50 -12.79 -16.37
CA GLY A 149 18.02 -14.16 -16.27
C GLY A 149 18.59 -14.59 -17.60
N VAL A 150 19.84 -15.02 -17.63
CA VAL A 150 20.50 -15.59 -18.80
C VAL A 150 20.95 -17.01 -18.50
N ASP A 151 21.05 -17.85 -19.51
CA ASP A 151 21.47 -19.25 -19.39
C ASP A 151 23.00 -19.42 -19.45
N ASP A 152 23.74 -18.35 -19.79
CA ASP A 152 25.18 -18.33 -19.97
C ASP A 152 25.71 -19.38 -20.99
N SER A 153 24.79 -20.02 -21.71
CA SER A 153 25.11 -20.98 -22.78
C SER A 153 24.79 -20.45 -24.17
N SER A 154 23.61 -19.87 -24.34
CA SER A 154 23.13 -19.25 -25.58
C SER A 154 23.12 -17.72 -25.52
N ILE A 155 22.71 -17.17 -24.39
CA ILE A 155 22.61 -15.73 -24.12
C ILE A 155 23.45 -15.38 -22.89
N GLU A 156 24.20 -14.29 -22.97
CA GLU A 156 25.04 -13.79 -21.88
C GLU A 156 24.88 -12.27 -21.69
N ILE A 157 25.22 -11.78 -20.50
CA ILE A 157 25.43 -10.36 -20.24
C ILE A 157 26.93 -10.06 -20.34
N ASN A 158 27.30 -9.17 -21.23
CA ASN A 158 28.69 -8.73 -21.40
C ASN A 158 28.73 -7.19 -21.44
N SER A 159 29.43 -6.60 -20.48
CA SER A 159 29.56 -5.13 -20.34
C SER A 159 28.19 -4.43 -20.40
N ASP A 160 27.24 -4.89 -19.56
CA ASP A 160 25.86 -4.36 -19.46
C ASP A 160 25.00 -4.52 -20.74
N ALA A 161 25.46 -5.30 -21.72
CA ALA A 161 24.68 -5.62 -22.91
C ALA A 161 24.29 -7.10 -22.94
N LEU A 162 22.99 -7.33 -23.22
CA LEU A 162 22.49 -8.67 -23.52
C LEU A 162 22.88 -9.05 -24.94
N ARG A 163 23.55 -10.18 -25.12
CA ARG A 163 23.99 -10.65 -26.43
C ARG A 163 23.94 -12.16 -26.56
N VAL A 164 23.97 -12.65 -27.80
CA VAL A 164 24.20 -14.06 -28.09
C VAL A 164 25.67 -14.37 -27.77
N LYS A 165 25.88 -15.38 -26.95
CA LYS A 165 27.22 -15.86 -26.62
C LYS A 165 27.93 -16.42 -27.86
N ALA A 166 29.25 -16.22 -27.99
CA ALA A 166 30.01 -16.81 -29.06
C ALA A 166 29.84 -18.34 -29.06
N SER A 167 29.42 -18.91 -30.19
CA SER A 167 29.04 -20.33 -30.33
C SER A 167 27.84 -20.76 -29.51
N GLY A 168 27.04 -19.80 -28.97
CA GLY A 168 25.83 -20.06 -28.17
C GLY A 168 24.65 -20.60 -28.98
N ILE A 169 24.61 -20.36 -30.28
CA ILE A 169 23.60 -20.95 -31.18
C ILE A 169 24.16 -22.21 -31.82
N THR A 170 23.54 -23.33 -31.53
CA THR A 170 23.92 -24.65 -32.07
C THR A 170 22.97 -25.08 -33.17
N ASN A 171 23.39 -26.05 -34.01
CA ASN A 171 22.51 -26.60 -35.06
C ASN A 171 21.21 -27.24 -34.50
N ALA A 172 21.19 -27.62 -33.22
CA ALA A 172 20.00 -28.15 -32.56
C ALA A 172 18.99 -27.08 -32.21
N MET A 173 19.38 -25.80 -32.26
CA MET A 173 18.50 -24.63 -31.97
C MET A 173 17.98 -23.99 -33.26
N LEU A 174 18.47 -24.43 -34.43
CA LEU A 174 18.05 -24.00 -35.77
C LEU A 174 17.13 -25.04 -36.42
#